data_6953624e3b26d60cdc2fa410490a64c4
#
_entry.id   6953624e3b26d60cdc2fa410490a64c4
#
_cell.length_a   1.000
_cell.length_b   1.000
_cell.length_c   1.000
_cell.angle_alpha   90.00
_cell.angle_beta   90.00
_cell.angle_gamma   90.00
#
_symmetry.space_group_name_H-M   'P 1'
#
loop_
_entity.id
_entity.type
_entity.pdbx_description
1 polymer ?
#
loop_
_entity_poly.entity_id
_entity_poly.type
_entity_poly.pdbx_seq_one_letter_code
_entity_poly.pdbx_strand_id
1 'polypeptide(L)'
;MLKKIVYKKLFGVFDYEINLKEDGVTIITGPNGFGKSTILKSIDAFYSFNIIFFSRLDYEKISFFSVEGKEPISIEKKGQKIIINGFEINVNDFQDEILRKFRRPYYYRIDESRWIDRRTDEIISEDDLIQEYISSRYMDGEIGIQNTEFQNYIQNILQWQF
;
A
#
# COMPACT_ATOMS: atom_id res chain seq x y z
N MET A 1 11.98 6.26 10.81
CA MET A 1 12.62 5.28 9.88
C MET A 1 12.20 3.86 10.25
N LEU A 2 11.95 2.99 9.26
CA LEU A 2 11.54 1.60 9.46
C LEU A 2 12.71 0.78 10.03
N LYS A 3 12.45 0.04 11.11
CA LYS A 3 13.47 -0.75 11.84
C LYS A 3 13.27 -2.26 11.69
N LYS A 4 12.02 -2.70 11.70
CA LYS A 4 11.68 -4.12 11.64
C LYS A 4 10.37 -4.33 10.93
N ILE A 5 10.26 -5.45 10.22
CA ILE A 5 9.02 -5.92 9.60
C ILE A 5 8.76 -7.35 10.05
N VAL A 6 7.54 -7.63 10.45
CA VAL A 6 7.10 -8.98 10.83
C VAL A 6 5.97 -9.41 9.90
N TYR A 7 6.14 -10.55 9.25
CA TYR A 7 5.13 -11.20 8.43
C TYR A 7 4.59 -12.42 9.14
N LYS A 8 3.26 -12.57 9.15
CA LYS A 8 2.58 -13.79 9.56
C LYS A 8 1.88 -14.38 8.35
N LYS A 9 2.14 -15.68 8.13
CA LYS A 9 1.52 -16.45 7.05
C LYS A 9 1.67 -15.85 5.67
N LEU A 10 2.82 -15.28 5.35
CA LEU A 10 3.11 -14.85 3.98
C LEU A 10 3.01 -16.04 3.04
N PHE A 11 2.22 -15.93 1.95
CA PHE A 11 1.80 -17.02 1.07
C PHE A 11 1.11 -18.17 1.80
N GLY A 12 0.40 -17.86 2.90
CA GLY A 12 -0.27 -18.85 3.72
C GLY A 12 0.63 -19.73 4.59
N VAL A 13 1.98 -19.60 4.47
CA VAL A 13 2.95 -20.56 5.01
C VAL A 13 4.05 -19.92 5.85
N PHE A 14 4.61 -18.79 5.41
CA PHE A 14 5.87 -18.28 5.96
C PHE A 14 5.65 -17.21 7.02
N ASP A 15 6.33 -17.39 8.16
CA ASP A 15 6.49 -16.35 9.16
C ASP A 15 7.90 -15.78 9.08
N TYR A 16 8.03 -14.46 8.90
CA TYR A 16 9.31 -13.78 8.82
C TYR A 16 9.41 -12.64 9.82
N GLU A 17 10.59 -12.47 10.39
CA GLU A 17 11.00 -11.28 11.10
C GLU A 17 12.26 -10.72 10.44
N ILE A 18 12.17 -9.51 9.92
CA ILE A 18 13.24 -8.85 9.19
C ILE A 18 13.65 -7.60 9.95
N ASN A 19 14.85 -7.62 10.49
CA ASN A 19 15.45 -6.47 11.13
C ASN A 19 16.23 -5.66 10.09
N LEU A 20 15.91 -4.37 9.97
CA LEU A 20 16.57 -3.45 9.06
C LEU A 20 17.69 -2.71 9.80
N LYS A 21 18.84 -2.53 9.17
CA LYS A 21 19.95 -1.75 9.72
C LYS A 21 19.61 -0.26 9.65
N GLU A 22 19.87 0.45 10.74
CA GLU A 22 19.66 1.90 10.80
C GLU A 22 20.65 2.63 9.90
N ASP A 23 21.92 2.16 9.92
CA ASP A 23 22.99 2.70 9.08
C ASP A 23 23.48 1.64 8.10
N GLY A 24 23.31 1.91 6.81
CA GLY A 24 23.88 1.08 5.76
C GLY A 24 22.88 0.21 5.01
N VAL A 25 23.30 -0.98 4.59
CA VAL A 25 22.56 -1.88 3.68
C VAL A 25 22.08 -3.11 4.42
N THR A 26 20.81 -3.44 4.26
CA THR A 26 20.23 -4.73 4.67
C THR A 26 20.12 -5.63 3.44
N ILE A 27 20.75 -6.80 3.48
CA ILE A 27 20.74 -7.77 2.39
C ILE A 27 19.79 -8.91 2.76
N ILE A 28 18.80 -9.15 1.91
CA ILE A 28 17.86 -10.27 2.04
C ILE A 28 18.30 -11.38 1.09
N THR A 29 18.73 -12.51 1.67
CA THR A 29 19.18 -13.69 0.93
C THR A 29 18.23 -14.86 1.16
N GLY A 30 18.26 -15.84 0.28
CA GLY A 30 17.48 -17.07 0.39
C GLY A 30 17.13 -17.68 -0.97
N PRO A 31 16.54 -18.89 -0.99
CA PRO A 31 16.15 -19.56 -2.23
C PRO A 31 15.10 -18.78 -3.04
N ASN A 32 14.97 -19.13 -4.33
CA ASN A 32 13.90 -18.57 -5.16
C ASN A 32 12.54 -19.08 -4.68
N GLY A 33 11.51 -18.24 -4.81
CA GLY A 33 10.15 -18.56 -4.36
C GLY A 33 9.85 -18.24 -2.89
N PHE A 34 10.83 -17.85 -2.08
CA PHE A 34 10.68 -17.54 -0.66
C PHE A 34 10.31 -16.07 -0.37
N GLY A 35 9.79 -15.36 -1.34
CA GLY A 35 9.17 -14.04 -1.13
C GLY A 35 10.12 -12.84 -1.06
N LYS A 36 11.43 -12.97 -1.38
CA LYS A 36 12.39 -11.84 -1.34
C LYS A 36 11.89 -10.60 -2.07
N SER A 37 11.47 -10.76 -3.33
CA SER A 37 10.94 -9.65 -4.13
C SER A 37 9.62 -9.10 -3.58
N THR A 38 8.80 -9.96 -3.00
CA THR A 38 7.54 -9.57 -2.38
C THR A 38 7.78 -8.74 -1.12
N ILE A 39 8.78 -9.09 -0.32
CA ILE A 39 9.20 -8.31 0.84
C ILE A 39 9.64 -6.92 0.42
N LEU A 40 10.49 -6.79 -0.62
CA LEU A 40 10.91 -5.49 -1.13
C LEU A 40 9.73 -4.67 -1.68
N LYS A 41 8.84 -5.30 -2.45
CA LYS A 41 7.63 -4.66 -2.96
C LYS A 41 6.67 -4.23 -1.84
N SER A 42 6.60 -4.98 -0.74
CA SER A 42 5.75 -4.60 0.39
C SER A 42 6.30 -3.39 1.16
N ILE A 43 7.62 -3.21 1.19
CA ILE A 43 8.24 -2.00 1.74
C ILE A 43 7.89 -0.79 0.86
N ASP A 44 8.04 -0.93 -0.45
CA ASP A 44 7.66 0.10 -1.41
C ASP A 44 6.16 0.43 -1.31
N ALA A 45 5.30 -0.60 -1.29
CA ALA A 45 3.86 -0.46 -1.12
C ALA A 45 3.47 0.19 0.21
N PHE A 46 4.22 -0.07 1.29
CA PHE A 46 4.01 0.58 2.58
C PHE A 46 4.29 2.08 2.51
N TYR A 47 5.40 2.48 1.90
CA TYR A 47 5.76 3.90 1.75
C TYR A 47 4.92 4.64 0.71
N SER A 48 4.41 3.95 -0.31
CA SER A 48 3.52 4.52 -1.32
C SER A 48 2.03 4.37 -0.99
N PHE A 49 1.67 3.80 0.17
CA PHE A 49 0.29 3.51 0.60
C PHE A 49 -0.52 2.67 -0.40
N ASN A 50 0.15 1.77 -1.08
CA ASN A 50 -0.49 0.89 -2.05
C ASN A 50 -1.32 -0.20 -1.36
N ILE A 51 -2.53 0.16 -0.93
CA ILE A 51 -3.49 -0.75 -0.29
C ILE A 51 -3.87 -1.89 -1.23
N ILE A 52 -3.90 -1.63 -2.52
CA ILE A 52 -4.25 -2.64 -3.54
C ILE A 52 -3.19 -3.74 -3.58
N PHE A 53 -1.91 -3.42 -3.46
CA PHE A 53 -0.86 -4.41 -3.32
C PHE A 53 -1.14 -5.35 -2.14
N PHE A 54 -1.44 -4.79 -0.97
CA PHE A 54 -1.74 -5.58 0.23
C PHE A 54 -3.04 -6.40 0.09
N SER A 55 -4.02 -5.93 -0.66
CA SER A 55 -5.25 -6.68 -0.89
C SER A 55 -5.05 -7.94 -1.74
N ARG A 56 -4.09 -7.90 -2.66
CA ARG A 56 -3.77 -9.00 -3.59
C ARG A 56 -2.77 -10.00 -3.02
N LEU A 57 -1.97 -9.57 -2.05
CA LEU A 57 -1.00 -10.42 -1.39
C LEU A 57 -1.71 -11.43 -0.47
N ASP A 58 -1.19 -12.65 -0.42
CA ASP A 58 -1.65 -13.67 0.51
C ASP A 58 -0.83 -13.62 1.80
N TYR A 59 -1.45 -13.23 2.90
CA TYR A 59 -0.86 -13.13 4.25
C TYR A 59 -1.98 -13.02 5.29
N GLU A 60 -1.65 -13.27 6.54
CA GLU A 60 -2.54 -13.03 7.68
C GLU A 60 -2.33 -11.61 8.24
N LYS A 61 -1.08 -11.26 8.54
CA LYS A 61 -0.71 -9.97 9.13
C LYS A 61 0.69 -9.55 8.74
N ILE A 62 0.86 -8.25 8.45
CA ILE A 62 2.18 -7.61 8.29
C ILE A 62 2.26 -6.47 9.28
N SER A 63 3.36 -6.40 10.05
CA SER A 63 3.58 -5.33 11.02
C SER A 63 4.88 -4.61 10.74
N PHE A 64 4.81 -3.29 10.61
CA PHE A 64 5.93 -2.39 10.36
C PHE A 64 6.28 -1.64 11.64
N PHE A 65 7.53 -1.70 12.07
CA PHE A 65 8.02 -1.08 13.31
C PHE A 65 8.99 0.05 13.00
N SER A 66 8.81 1.22 13.62
CA SER A 66 9.74 2.34 13.50
C SER A 66 10.82 2.31 14.60
N VAL A 67 11.85 3.15 14.41
CA VAL A 67 12.97 3.32 15.38
C VAL A 67 12.51 4.02 16.66
N GLU A 68 11.48 4.84 16.62
CA GLU A 68 11.15 5.79 17.69
C GLU A 68 10.17 5.27 18.75
N GLY A 69 10.02 3.96 18.89
CA GLY A 69 9.13 3.37 19.91
C GLY A 69 7.64 3.64 19.72
N LYS A 70 7.26 4.14 18.55
CA LYS A 70 5.85 4.29 18.15
C LYS A 70 5.21 2.93 17.99
N GLU A 71 3.90 2.85 18.18
CA GLU A 71 3.16 1.63 17.92
C GLU A 71 3.35 1.15 16.48
N PRO A 72 3.50 -0.15 16.24
CA PRO A 72 3.67 -0.68 14.90
C PRO A 72 2.43 -0.43 14.05
N ILE A 73 2.65 -0.19 12.76
CA ILE A 73 1.56 -0.21 11.80
C ILE A 73 1.34 -1.64 11.38
N SER A 74 0.15 -2.16 11.68
CA SER A 74 -0.25 -3.52 11.37
C SER A 74 -1.30 -3.52 10.28
N ILE A 75 -1.06 -4.32 9.25
CA ILE A 75 -1.97 -4.54 8.12
C ILE A 75 -2.43 -5.98 8.17
N GLU A 76 -3.71 -6.20 8.35
CA GLU A 76 -4.35 -7.53 8.37
C GLU A 76 -5.29 -7.67 7.19
N LYS A 77 -5.41 -8.89 6.67
CA LYS A 77 -6.35 -9.20 5.59
C LYS A 77 -7.46 -10.12 6.07
N LYS A 78 -8.71 -9.71 5.84
CA LYS A 78 -9.90 -10.51 6.13
C LYS A 78 -10.86 -10.51 4.94
N GLY A 79 -10.73 -11.51 4.08
CA GLY A 79 -11.50 -11.60 2.84
C GLY A 79 -11.21 -10.42 1.91
N GLN A 80 -12.22 -9.63 1.59
CA GLN A 80 -12.11 -8.43 0.74
C GLN A 80 -11.75 -7.14 1.52
N LYS A 81 -11.51 -7.26 2.82
CA LYS A 81 -11.19 -6.14 3.67
C LYS A 81 -9.73 -6.14 4.08
N ILE A 82 -9.14 -4.96 4.12
CA ILE A 82 -7.85 -4.68 4.73
C ILE A 82 -8.13 -3.94 6.05
N ILE A 83 -7.49 -4.39 7.12
CA ILE A 83 -7.59 -3.77 8.44
C ILE A 83 -6.22 -3.19 8.78
N ILE A 84 -6.16 -1.88 8.96
CA ILE A 84 -4.93 -1.17 9.31
C ILE A 84 -5.10 -0.59 10.72
N ASN A 85 -4.38 -1.14 11.71
CA ASN A 85 -4.50 -0.78 13.13
C ASN A 85 -5.96 -0.71 13.63
N GLY A 86 -6.81 -1.65 13.18
CA GLY A 86 -8.22 -1.71 13.56
C GLY A 86 -9.19 -0.98 12.63
N PHE A 87 -8.70 -0.16 11.69
CA PHE A 87 -9.56 0.47 10.68
C PHE A 87 -9.82 -0.49 9.52
N GLU A 88 -11.08 -0.77 9.25
CA GLU A 88 -11.50 -1.60 8.12
C GLU A 88 -11.65 -0.78 6.85
N ILE A 89 -11.02 -1.23 5.77
CA ILE A 89 -11.14 -0.69 4.42
C ILE A 89 -11.68 -1.78 3.51
N ASN A 90 -12.84 -1.55 2.93
CA ASN A 90 -13.31 -2.39 1.83
C ASN A 90 -12.58 -1.95 0.55
N VAL A 91 -11.76 -2.84 0.00
CA VAL A 91 -10.90 -2.51 -1.13
C VAL A 91 -11.70 -2.16 -2.37
N ASN A 92 -12.81 -2.86 -2.64
CA ASN A 92 -13.64 -2.59 -3.81
C ASN A 92 -14.30 -1.21 -3.71
N ASP A 93 -14.87 -0.87 -2.55
CA ASP A 93 -15.49 0.43 -2.34
C ASP A 93 -14.46 1.56 -2.46
N PHE A 94 -13.24 1.33 -1.95
CA PHE A 94 -12.12 2.25 -2.08
C PHE A 94 -11.70 2.47 -3.53
N GLN A 95 -11.56 1.39 -4.31
CA GLN A 95 -11.24 1.47 -5.75
C GLN A 95 -12.35 2.21 -6.52
N ASP A 96 -13.61 1.85 -6.29
CA ASP A 96 -14.77 2.48 -6.93
C ASP A 96 -14.87 3.98 -6.61
N GLU A 97 -14.57 4.37 -5.38
CA GLU A 97 -14.55 5.78 -4.98
C GLU A 97 -13.46 6.56 -5.71
N ILE A 98 -12.24 6.00 -5.77
CA ILE A 98 -11.13 6.60 -6.51
C ILE A 98 -11.52 6.72 -7.99
N LEU A 99 -11.96 5.66 -8.63
CA LEU A 99 -12.31 5.67 -10.06
C LEU A 99 -13.46 6.65 -10.37
N ARG A 100 -14.42 6.83 -9.45
CA ARG A 100 -15.46 7.85 -9.61
C ARG A 100 -14.91 9.27 -9.56
N LYS A 101 -13.92 9.54 -8.71
CA LYS A 101 -13.24 10.83 -8.61
C LYS A 101 -12.32 11.09 -9.79
N PHE A 102 -11.82 10.02 -10.39
CA PHE A 102 -10.87 10.08 -11.53
C PHE A 102 -11.53 10.36 -12.88
N ARG A 103 -12.82 10.61 -12.97
CA ARG A 103 -13.51 11.05 -14.19
C ARG A 103 -12.99 12.43 -14.66
N ARG A 104 -11.67 12.51 -14.86
CA ARG A 104 -11.04 13.67 -15.49
C ARG A 104 -11.17 13.53 -17.01
N PRO A 105 -11.28 14.63 -17.75
CA PRO A 105 -11.45 14.61 -19.21
C PRO A 105 -10.27 13.98 -19.96
N TYR A 106 -9.20 13.63 -19.26
CA TYR A 106 -7.95 13.15 -19.84
C TYR A 106 -7.81 11.62 -19.87
N TYR A 107 -8.61 10.88 -19.11
CA TYR A 107 -8.51 9.42 -19.05
C TYR A 107 -9.74 8.79 -19.68
N TYR A 108 -9.49 7.80 -20.53
CA TYR A 108 -10.54 7.05 -21.21
C TYR A 108 -10.36 5.56 -20.93
N ARG A 109 -11.41 4.90 -20.47
CA ARG A 109 -11.41 3.47 -20.20
C ARG A 109 -11.45 2.69 -21.50
N ILE A 110 -10.49 1.78 -21.71
CA ILE A 110 -10.43 0.89 -22.88
C ILE A 110 -11.16 -0.42 -22.58
N ASP A 111 -10.89 -1.03 -21.43
CA ASP A 111 -11.51 -2.27 -20.96
C ASP A 111 -11.58 -2.31 -19.42
N GLU A 112 -11.80 -3.51 -18.84
CA GLU A 112 -11.99 -3.68 -17.40
C GLU A 112 -10.78 -3.25 -16.56
N SER A 113 -9.58 -3.27 -17.13
CA SER A 113 -8.33 -3.03 -16.38
C SER A 113 -7.40 -1.98 -17.00
N ARG A 114 -7.73 -1.44 -18.17
CA ARG A 114 -6.84 -0.54 -18.91
C ARG A 114 -7.51 0.77 -19.25
N TRP A 115 -6.73 1.83 -19.14
CA TRP A 115 -7.11 3.21 -19.44
C TRP A 115 -6.09 3.83 -20.40
N ILE A 116 -6.48 4.85 -21.13
CA ILE A 116 -5.57 5.65 -21.96
C ILE A 116 -5.52 7.08 -21.41
N ASP A 117 -4.32 7.61 -21.26
CA ASP A 117 -4.11 9.04 -21.02
C ASP A 117 -4.09 9.76 -22.37
N ARG A 118 -5.13 10.54 -22.66
CA ARG A 118 -5.25 11.29 -23.93
C ARG A 118 -4.19 12.36 -24.12
N ARG A 119 -3.43 12.69 -23.11
CA ARG A 119 -2.34 13.70 -23.21
C ARG A 119 -1.07 13.08 -23.77
N THR A 120 -0.82 11.82 -23.46
CA THR A 120 0.41 11.08 -23.81
C THR A 120 0.16 9.92 -24.75
N ASP A 121 -1.11 9.52 -24.97
CA ASP A 121 -1.53 8.30 -25.66
C ASP A 121 -0.99 7.01 -25.01
N GLU A 122 -0.55 7.08 -23.76
CA GLU A 122 -0.07 5.92 -23.02
C GLU A 122 -1.22 5.09 -22.46
N ILE A 123 -1.05 3.78 -22.50
CA ILE A 123 -1.96 2.83 -21.87
C ILE A 123 -1.51 2.65 -20.42
N ILE A 124 -2.40 2.95 -19.49
CA ILE A 124 -2.17 2.86 -18.04
C ILE A 124 -3.07 1.77 -17.48
N SER A 125 -2.52 0.94 -16.60
CA SER A 125 -3.34 -0.01 -15.86
C SER A 125 -4.24 0.70 -14.84
N GLU A 126 -5.35 0.08 -14.47
CA GLU A 126 -6.22 0.62 -13.43
C GLU A 126 -5.47 0.81 -12.10
N ASP A 127 -4.56 -0.11 -11.80
CA ASP A 127 -3.73 -0.03 -10.59
C ASP A 127 -2.79 1.16 -10.60
N ASP A 128 -2.10 1.41 -11.73
CA ASP A 128 -1.19 2.56 -11.86
C ASP A 128 -1.97 3.87 -11.79
N LEU A 129 -3.17 3.90 -12.38
CA LEU A 129 -4.05 5.05 -12.32
C LEU A 129 -4.48 5.37 -10.87
N ILE A 130 -4.88 4.35 -10.12
CA ILE A 130 -5.25 4.50 -8.72
C ILE A 130 -4.04 4.93 -7.89
N GLN A 131 -2.87 4.36 -8.16
CA GLN A 131 -1.63 4.70 -7.47
C GLN A 131 -1.22 6.16 -7.75
N GLU A 132 -1.31 6.61 -9.01
CA GLU A 132 -1.06 8.01 -9.37
C GLU A 132 -2.01 8.95 -8.64
N TYR A 133 -3.28 8.58 -8.52
CA TYR A 133 -4.25 9.38 -7.76
C TYR A 133 -3.88 9.47 -6.28
N ILE A 134 -3.60 8.34 -5.65
CA ILE A 134 -3.20 8.31 -4.25
C ILE A 134 -1.96 9.19 -4.04
N SER A 135 -0.93 9.01 -4.86
CA SER A 135 0.32 9.76 -4.77
C SER A 135 0.13 11.27 -4.97
N SER A 136 -0.68 11.68 -5.95
CA SER A 136 -0.93 13.10 -6.23
C SER A 136 -1.68 13.80 -5.10
N ARG A 137 -2.63 13.12 -4.48
CA ARG A 137 -3.41 13.67 -3.36
C ARG A 137 -2.64 13.73 -2.05
N TYR A 138 -1.65 12.84 -1.90
CA TYR A 138 -0.72 12.87 -0.78
C TYR A 138 0.11 14.13 -0.77
N MET A 139 0.66 14.51 -1.92
CA MET A 139 1.48 15.71 -2.07
C MET A 139 0.68 17.00 -1.83
N ASP A 140 -0.62 16.99 -2.13
CA ASP A 140 -1.50 18.15 -1.99
C ASP A 140 -2.20 18.23 -0.60
N GLY A 141 -2.00 17.25 0.29
CA GLY A 141 -2.64 17.19 1.61
C GLY A 141 -4.16 16.95 1.57
N GLU A 142 -4.73 16.70 0.40
CA GLU A 142 -6.15 16.48 0.19
C GLU A 142 -6.48 15.01 -0.07
N ILE A 143 -6.59 14.20 0.97
CA ILE A 143 -7.16 12.86 0.82
C ILE A 143 -8.68 12.99 0.86
N GLY A 144 -9.28 12.96 -0.31
CA GLY A 144 -10.72 13.10 -0.48
C GLY A 144 -11.56 11.85 -0.15
N ILE A 145 -11.10 11.00 0.76
CA ILE A 145 -11.91 9.94 1.36
C ILE A 145 -12.73 10.58 2.47
N GLN A 146 -14.05 10.46 2.42
CA GLN A 146 -14.96 11.12 3.38
C GLN A 146 -14.87 10.58 4.82
N ASN A 147 -13.90 9.72 5.11
CA ASN A 147 -13.67 9.22 6.45
C ASN A 147 -12.56 10.03 7.14
N THR A 148 -12.98 10.98 7.97
CA THR A 148 -12.08 11.88 8.74
C THR A 148 -11.09 11.09 9.61
N GLU A 149 -11.48 9.94 10.15
CA GLU A 149 -10.61 9.09 10.96
C GLU A 149 -9.53 8.44 10.11
N PHE A 150 -9.87 7.98 8.91
CA PHE A 150 -8.90 7.42 7.98
C PHE A 150 -7.92 8.49 7.48
N GLN A 151 -8.39 9.71 7.21
CA GLN A 151 -7.54 10.86 6.86
C GLN A 151 -6.54 11.17 7.98
N ASN A 152 -7.02 11.26 9.22
CA ASN A 152 -6.16 11.49 10.37
C ASN A 152 -5.15 10.35 10.57
N TYR A 153 -5.57 9.12 10.35
CA TYR A 153 -4.71 7.95 10.43
C TYR A 153 -3.60 7.99 9.36
N ILE A 154 -3.95 8.28 8.12
CA ILE A 154 -2.99 8.43 7.03
C ILE A 154 -2.01 9.58 7.32
N GLN A 155 -2.48 10.72 7.82
CA GLN A 155 -1.61 11.82 8.21
C GLN A 155 -0.66 11.43 9.35
N ASN A 156 -1.11 10.64 10.31
CA ASN A 156 -0.24 10.09 11.36
C ASN A 156 0.82 9.15 10.79
N ILE A 157 0.50 8.35 9.77
CA ILE A 157 1.49 7.50 9.08
C ILE A 157 2.49 8.35 8.31
N LEU A 158 2.07 9.43 7.64
CA LEU A 158 2.97 10.35 6.94
C LEU A 158 3.99 11.00 7.87
N GLN A 159 3.57 11.38 9.08
CA GLN A 159 4.50 11.86 10.12
C GLN A 159 5.51 10.81 10.59
N TRP A 160 5.29 9.55 10.23
CA TRP A 160 6.21 8.45 10.47
C TRP A 160 7.35 8.37 9.43
N GLN A 161 7.14 8.97 8.25
CA GLN A 161 8.08 8.91 7.14
C GLN A 161 9.17 9.99 7.21
N PHE A 162 8.93 11.01 8.01
CA PHE A 162 9.86 12.13 8.27
C PHE A 162 10.24 12.15 9.74
#